data_3d44edd8fc268471bfdfb563ee16c09a
#
_entry.id   3d44edd8fc268471bfdfb563ee16c09a
#
_cell.length_a   1.000
_cell.length_b   1.000
_cell.length_c   1.000
_cell.angle_alpha   90.00
_cell.angle_beta   90.00
_cell.angle_gamma   90.00
#
_symmetry.space_group_name_H-M   'P 1'
#
loop_
_entity.id
_entity.type
_entity.pdbx_description
1 polymer ?
#
loop_
_entity_poly.entity_id
_entity_poly.type
_entity_poly.pdbx_seq_one_letter_code
_entity_poly.pdbx_strand_id
1 'polypeptide(L)'
;MLSAFTEAVRRSGGRAVCLVAILLTVGRQDRLSAQGFLSQFSYDNLKPSALQLDLGPVGGNNIRGTLTGGLRLDYGFIAPHVRVLLGVSYYKADFSSAARARFEQRLKSVVIDPSADDTIRLGPITWSDVTGDVDLQYVLPQGRAVITYLGIGLGAHIRHGSGPAINGTFVQDALNSITAGLNGTIGAEVGANRWRFTLEARGVLSSGVSTGSLRSGVMYRWAGSRDKRPGTPK
;
A
#
# COMPACT_ATOMS: atom_id res chain seq x y z
N MET A 1 -15.08 -28.09 2.50
CA MET A 1 -14.67 -26.69 2.29
C MET A 1 -13.16 -26.44 2.47
N LEU A 2 -12.41 -27.29 3.17
CA LEU A 2 -10.94 -27.14 3.34
C LEU A 2 -10.11 -27.53 2.10
N SER A 3 -10.59 -28.40 1.21
CA SER A 3 -9.84 -28.86 0.04
C SER A 3 -9.65 -27.82 -1.07
N ALA A 4 -10.61 -26.91 -1.23
CA ALA A 4 -10.53 -25.86 -2.25
C ALA A 4 -9.53 -24.74 -1.92
N PHE A 5 -9.22 -24.55 -0.63
CA PHE A 5 -8.26 -23.53 -0.19
C PHE A 5 -6.81 -23.96 -0.45
N THR A 6 -6.53 -25.25 -0.36
CA THR A 6 -5.16 -25.80 -0.55
C THR A 6 -4.73 -25.76 -2.02
N GLU A 7 -5.65 -25.87 -2.96
CA GLU A 7 -5.36 -25.87 -4.40
C GLU A 7 -5.11 -24.47 -4.97
N ALA A 8 -5.75 -23.43 -4.42
CA ALA A 8 -5.53 -22.04 -4.81
C ALA A 8 -4.15 -21.52 -4.39
N VAL A 9 -3.64 -21.97 -3.25
CA VAL A 9 -2.30 -21.60 -2.74
C VAL A 9 -1.20 -22.25 -3.57
N ARG A 10 -1.44 -23.42 -4.16
CA ARG A 10 -0.43 -24.17 -4.94
C ARG A 10 -0.15 -23.57 -6.32
N ARG A 11 -1.08 -22.81 -6.91
CA ARG A 11 -0.90 -22.21 -8.26
C ARG A 11 -0.26 -20.82 -8.29
N SER A 12 -0.27 -20.08 -7.18
CA SER A 12 0.38 -18.76 -7.09
C SER A 12 1.72 -18.77 -6.31
N GLY A 13 2.06 -19.88 -5.66
CA GLY A 13 3.08 -19.94 -4.62
C GLY A 13 4.54 -20.07 -5.07
N GLY A 14 4.81 -20.27 -6.35
CA GLY A 14 6.18 -20.61 -6.78
C GLY A 14 7.17 -19.44 -6.86
N ARG A 15 6.72 -18.21 -6.93
CA ARG A 15 7.60 -17.03 -7.12
C ARG A 15 7.67 -16.07 -5.93
N ALA A 16 6.68 -16.08 -5.05
CA ALA A 16 6.66 -15.21 -3.86
C ALA A 16 7.49 -15.77 -2.69
N VAL A 17 7.62 -17.11 -2.60
CA VAL A 17 8.37 -17.77 -1.52
C VAL A 17 9.89 -17.58 -1.66
N CYS A 18 10.40 -17.42 -2.88
CA CYS A 18 11.84 -17.18 -3.07
C CYS A 18 12.31 -15.78 -2.59
N LEU A 19 11.46 -14.77 -2.62
CA LEU A 19 11.85 -13.42 -2.18
C LEU A 19 11.92 -13.28 -0.65
N VAL A 20 11.09 -14.00 0.08
CA VAL A 20 11.13 -14.03 1.56
C VAL A 20 12.32 -14.84 2.07
N ALA A 21 12.70 -15.92 1.37
CA ALA A 21 13.84 -16.76 1.76
C ALA A 21 15.20 -16.04 1.57
N ILE A 22 15.33 -15.14 0.61
CA ILE A 22 16.57 -14.38 0.38
C ILE A 22 16.80 -13.31 1.47
N LEU A 23 15.76 -12.79 2.09
CA LEU A 23 15.85 -11.83 3.18
C LEU A 23 16.29 -12.47 4.51
N LEU A 24 16.15 -13.77 4.67
CA LEU A 24 16.53 -14.51 5.89
C LEU A 24 17.98 -15.01 5.90
N THR A 25 18.69 -14.95 4.78
CA THR A 25 20.06 -15.50 4.65
C THR A 25 21.19 -14.46 4.70
N VAL A 26 20.89 -13.16 4.76
CA VAL A 26 21.88 -12.09 4.91
C VAL A 26 21.92 -11.58 6.36
N GLY A 27 22.08 -12.45 7.31
CA GLY A 27 22.26 -12.09 8.70
C GLY A 27 23.29 -13.01 9.33
N ARG A 28 24.50 -12.48 9.57
CA ARG A 28 25.50 -13.05 10.46
C ARG A 28 24.78 -13.45 11.76
N GLN A 29 24.91 -14.69 12.15
CA GLN A 29 24.28 -15.28 13.34
C GLN A 29 24.87 -14.65 14.63
N ASP A 30 24.48 -13.44 14.96
CA ASP A 30 24.45 -13.02 16.33
C ASP A 30 23.06 -13.38 16.85
N ARG A 31 23.02 -14.24 17.85
CA ARG A 31 21.81 -14.65 18.57
C ARG A 31 21.17 -13.42 19.22
N LEU A 32 20.49 -12.61 18.43
CA LEU A 32 19.58 -11.60 18.94
C LEU A 32 18.39 -12.37 19.53
N SER A 33 18.38 -12.53 20.83
CA SER A 33 17.19 -13.01 21.52
C SER A 33 16.05 -12.04 21.17
N ALA A 34 14.84 -12.55 20.97
CA ALA A 34 13.67 -11.71 20.66
C ALA A 34 13.48 -10.56 21.69
N GLN A 35 13.91 -10.77 22.92
CA GLN A 35 13.95 -9.76 23.97
C GLN A 35 14.95 -8.62 23.67
N GLY A 36 16.13 -8.92 23.11
CA GLY A 36 17.12 -7.91 22.71
C GLY A 36 16.64 -7.07 21.53
N PHE A 37 15.82 -7.62 20.63
CA PHE A 37 15.21 -6.88 19.54
C PHE A 37 14.12 -5.93 20.06
N LEU A 38 13.22 -6.41 20.91
CA LEU A 38 12.12 -5.60 21.45
C LEU A 38 12.62 -4.47 22.37
N SER A 39 13.74 -4.64 23.06
CA SER A 39 14.34 -3.58 23.92
C SER A 39 14.90 -2.40 23.12
N GLN A 40 15.07 -2.53 21.81
CA GLN A 40 15.53 -1.45 20.94
C GLN A 40 14.40 -0.52 20.48
N PHE A 41 13.15 -0.89 20.73
CA PHE A 41 12.00 -0.04 20.43
C PHE A 41 11.85 1.05 21.48
N SER A 42 11.86 2.32 21.05
CA SER A 42 11.64 3.47 21.91
C SER A 42 10.73 4.47 21.21
N TYR A 43 9.78 4.98 21.97
CA TYR A 43 8.87 6.02 21.50
C TYR A 43 9.48 7.44 21.59
N ASP A 44 10.61 7.61 22.27
CA ASP A 44 11.22 8.91 22.52
C ASP A 44 11.67 9.64 21.25
N ASN A 45 11.97 8.88 20.20
CA ASN A 45 12.41 9.39 18.92
C ASN A 45 11.28 9.55 17.89
N LEU A 46 10.03 9.26 18.29
CA LEU A 46 8.86 9.46 17.44
C LEU A 46 8.45 10.94 17.45
N LYS A 47 8.93 11.67 16.44
CA LYS A 47 8.59 13.08 16.22
C LYS A 47 8.43 13.33 14.73
N PRO A 48 7.42 14.11 14.31
CA PRO A 48 7.31 14.52 12.92
C PRO A 48 8.63 15.12 12.42
N SER A 49 9.22 14.51 11.42
CA SER A 49 10.58 14.83 10.95
C SER A 49 10.63 15.28 9.50
N ALA A 50 9.68 14.82 8.67
CA ALA A 50 9.59 15.21 7.29
C ALA A 50 8.15 15.07 6.76
N LEU A 51 7.84 15.81 5.72
CA LEU A 51 6.62 15.70 4.93
C LEU A 51 7.00 15.35 3.49
N GLN A 52 6.35 14.35 2.94
CA GLN A 52 6.51 13.90 1.56
C GLN A 52 5.21 14.11 0.79
N LEU A 53 5.34 14.63 -0.42
CA LEU A 53 4.28 14.63 -1.43
C LEU A 53 4.69 13.65 -2.52
N ASP A 54 3.81 12.74 -2.91
CA ASP A 54 4.07 11.76 -3.96
C ASP A 54 2.93 11.71 -5.00
N LEU A 55 3.32 11.32 -6.22
CA LEU A 55 2.42 11.14 -7.36
C LEU A 55 2.96 10.02 -8.24
N GLY A 56 2.06 9.24 -8.86
CA GLY A 56 2.47 8.23 -9.81
C GLY A 56 1.34 7.37 -10.36
N PRO A 57 1.64 6.49 -11.32
CA PRO A 57 0.66 5.56 -11.85
C PRO A 57 0.30 4.50 -10.81
N VAL A 58 -0.97 4.12 -10.81
CA VAL A 58 -1.54 3.00 -10.05
C VAL A 58 -2.41 2.16 -10.97
N GLY A 59 -2.35 0.85 -10.79
CA GLY A 59 -3.21 -0.11 -11.48
C GLY A 59 -3.54 -1.29 -10.58
N GLY A 60 -4.50 -2.08 -10.96
CA GLY A 60 -4.91 -3.22 -10.14
C GLY A 60 -5.72 -4.25 -10.92
N ASN A 61 -6.12 -5.32 -10.22
CA ASN A 61 -6.82 -6.46 -10.83
C ASN A 61 -8.24 -6.12 -11.33
N ASN A 62 -8.89 -5.09 -10.74
CA ASN A 62 -10.28 -4.72 -11.05
C ASN A 62 -10.42 -3.29 -11.55
N ILE A 63 -9.35 -2.50 -11.55
CA ILE A 63 -9.34 -1.11 -11.98
C ILE A 63 -8.45 -0.91 -13.20
N ARG A 64 -8.81 0.07 -14.04
CA ARG A 64 -7.94 0.56 -15.11
C ARG A 64 -6.81 1.40 -14.51
N GLY A 65 -5.65 1.41 -15.20
CA GLY A 65 -4.54 2.25 -14.81
C GLY A 65 -4.94 3.72 -14.73
N THR A 66 -4.55 4.39 -13.65
CA THR A 66 -4.80 5.82 -13.38
C THR A 66 -3.64 6.41 -12.60
N LEU A 67 -3.79 7.66 -12.15
CA LEU A 67 -2.84 8.31 -11.27
C LEU A 67 -3.31 8.26 -9.81
N THR A 68 -2.36 8.11 -8.90
CA THR A 68 -2.54 8.26 -7.46
C THR A 68 -1.65 9.37 -6.95
N GLY A 69 -2.11 10.12 -5.96
CA GLY A 69 -1.31 11.11 -5.24
C GLY A 69 -1.47 10.93 -3.74
N GLY A 70 -0.47 11.33 -2.98
CA GLY A 70 -0.48 11.16 -1.53
C GLY A 70 0.41 12.13 -0.80
N LEU A 71 0.12 12.23 0.49
CA LEU A 71 0.92 12.92 1.49
C LEU A 71 1.37 11.91 2.53
N ARG A 72 2.65 12.00 2.95
CA ARG A 72 3.20 11.15 4.01
C ARG A 72 3.97 11.98 5.01
N LEU A 73 3.74 11.69 6.27
CA LEU A 73 4.45 12.25 7.40
C LEU A 73 5.45 11.22 7.91
N ASP A 74 6.74 11.53 7.85
CA ASP A 74 7.78 10.75 8.52
C ASP A 74 7.71 11.10 10.02
N TYR A 75 7.33 10.13 10.83
CA TYR A 75 7.13 10.28 12.28
C TYR A 75 8.39 9.91 13.09
N GLY A 76 9.50 9.64 12.41
CA GLY A 76 10.77 9.31 13.03
C GLY A 76 11.01 7.81 13.19
N PHE A 77 12.03 7.48 14.00
CA PHE A 77 12.50 6.11 14.16
C PHE A 77 12.00 5.50 15.46
N ILE A 78 11.35 4.35 15.38
CA ILE A 78 10.92 3.56 16.54
C ILE A 78 12.02 2.60 17.01
N ALA A 79 12.92 2.20 16.11
CA ALA A 79 14.09 1.38 16.37
C ALA A 79 15.24 1.78 15.43
N PRO A 80 16.49 1.34 15.65
CA PRO A 80 17.57 1.55 14.70
C PRO A 80 17.17 1.10 13.30
N HIS A 81 17.27 2.01 12.34
CA HIS A 81 16.87 1.80 10.92
C HIS A 81 15.39 1.55 10.67
N VAL A 82 14.50 1.53 11.67
CA VAL A 82 13.06 1.34 11.47
C VAL A 82 12.33 2.65 11.71
N ARG A 83 11.83 3.25 10.64
CA ARG A 83 11.03 4.49 10.73
C ARG A 83 9.54 4.21 10.55
N VAL A 84 8.73 5.11 11.11
CA VAL A 84 7.27 5.09 11.01
C VAL A 84 6.84 6.20 10.08
N LEU A 85 5.98 5.86 9.10
CA LEU A 85 5.33 6.84 8.24
C LEU A 85 3.82 6.73 8.40
N LEU A 86 3.18 7.90 8.42
CA LEU A 86 1.73 8.03 8.35
C LEU A 86 1.37 8.60 6.99
N GLY A 87 0.48 7.96 6.27
CA GLY A 87 0.14 8.34 4.90
C GLY A 87 -1.33 8.56 4.69
N VAL A 88 -1.64 9.46 3.75
CA VAL A 88 -2.96 9.59 3.13
C VAL A 88 -2.76 9.63 1.64
N SER A 89 -3.49 8.81 0.89
CA SER A 89 -3.43 8.81 -0.57
C SER A 89 -4.81 8.70 -1.19
N TYR A 90 -4.91 9.13 -2.44
CA TYR A 90 -6.14 9.15 -3.20
C TYR A 90 -5.90 8.71 -4.64
N TYR A 91 -6.82 7.93 -5.17
CA TYR A 91 -6.95 7.73 -6.61
C TYR A 91 -8.42 7.61 -7.01
N LYS A 92 -8.67 7.85 -8.30
CA LYS A 92 -9.96 7.62 -8.94
C LYS A 92 -9.73 6.84 -10.22
N ALA A 93 -10.39 5.68 -10.37
CA ALA A 93 -10.19 4.76 -11.49
C ALA A 93 -11.52 4.19 -11.99
N ASP A 94 -11.60 3.93 -13.29
CA ASP A 94 -12.69 3.17 -13.83
C ASP A 94 -12.50 1.66 -13.62
N PHE A 95 -13.58 0.94 -13.48
CA PHE A 95 -13.54 -0.52 -13.51
C PHE A 95 -12.98 -1.00 -14.84
N SER A 96 -12.15 -2.03 -14.78
CA SER A 96 -11.75 -2.74 -15.98
C SER A 96 -12.99 -3.40 -16.62
N SER A 97 -12.99 -3.55 -17.96
CA SER A 97 -14.09 -4.20 -18.67
C SER A 97 -14.39 -5.61 -18.13
N ALA A 98 -13.35 -6.35 -17.78
CA ALA A 98 -13.45 -7.67 -17.17
C ALA A 98 -14.07 -7.64 -15.76
N ALA A 99 -13.72 -6.64 -14.94
CA ALA A 99 -14.30 -6.48 -13.61
C ALA A 99 -15.78 -6.12 -13.69
N ARG A 100 -16.15 -5.21 -14.61
CA ARG A 100 -17.54 -4.85 -14.87
C ARG A 100 -18.37 -6.05 -15.32
N ALA A 101 -17.89 -6.81 -16.29
CA ALA A 101 -18.59 -8.00 -16.78
C ALA A 101 -18.81 -9.05 -15.66
N ARG A 102 -17.79 -9.29 -14.82
CA ARG A 102 -17.94 -10.18 -13.65
C ARG A 102 -18.95 -9.64 -12.64
N PHE A 103 -19.02 -8.34 -12.46
CA PHE A 103 -19.98 -7.71 -11.56
C PHE A 103 -21.41 -7.80 -12.10
N GLU A 104 -21.62 -7.50 -13.38
CA GLU A 104 -22.89 -7.67 -14.09
C GLU A 104 -23.40 -9.13 -14.03
N GLN A 105 -22.50 -10.10 -14.21
CA GLN A 105 -22.81 -11.52 -14.08
C GLN A 105 -23.26 -11.92 -12.66
N ARG A 106 -22.59 -11.39 -11.62
CA ARG A 106 -22.99 -11.63 -10.23
C ARG A 106 -24.35 -11.00 -9.90
N LEU A 107 -24.63 -9.81 -10.41
CA LEU A 107 -25.94 -9.18 -10.23
C LEU A 107 -27.04 -10.02 -10.85
N LYS A 108 -26.84 -10.56 -12.05
CA LYS A 108 -27.81 -11.48 -12.69
C LYS A 108 -28.11 -12.72 -11.86
N SER A 109 -27.15 -13.21 -11.09
CA SER A 109 -27.38 -14.39 -10.23
C SER A 109 -28.15 -14.08 -8.95
N VAL A 110 -28.29 -12.81 -8.57
CA VAL A 110 -28.98 -12.37 -7.33
C VAL A 110 -30.36 -11.77 -7.66
N VAL A 111 -30.49 -11.10 -8.78
CA VAL A 111 -31.76 -10.54 -9.23
C VAL A 111 -32.59 -11.67 -9.85
N ILE A 112 -33.71 -12.00 -9.19
CA ILE A 112 -34.69 -12.95 -9.72
C ILE A 112 -35.45 -12.25 -10.85
N ASP A 113 -35.06 -12.52 -12.10
CA ASP A 113 -35.75 -12.04 -13.27
C ASP A 113 -36.65 -13.15 -13.82
N PRO A 114 -37.98 -13.02 -13.73
CA PRO A 114 -38.91 -14.02 -14.23
C PRO A 114 -38.85 -14.22 -15.75
N SER A 115 -38.40 -13.22 -16.51
CA SER A 115 -38.39 -13.25 -18.00
C SER A 115 -37.05 -13.72 -18.58
N ALA A 116 -35.96 -13.75 -17.81
CA ALA A 116 -34.60 -14.14 -18.23
C ALA A 116 -33.99 -13.37 -19.41
N ASP A 117 -34.73 -12.40 -19.98
CA ASP A 117 -34.38 -11.68 -21.19
C ASP A 117 -33.63 -10.35 -20.92
N ASP A 118 -33.67 -9.84 -19.70
CA ASP A 118 -33.07 -8.55 -19.39
C ASP A 118 -31.53 -8.62 -19.25
N THR A 119 -30.89 -7.88 -20.14
CA THR A 119 -29.43 -7.70 -20.11
C THR A 119 -29.10 -6.56 -19.15
N ILE A 120 -28.67 -6.90 -17.94
CA ILE A 120 -28.16 -5.88 -16.98
C ILE A 120 -26.86 -5.30 -17.54
N ARG A 121 -26.92 -4.04 -17.99
CA ARG A 121 -25.75 -3.27 -18.45
C ARG A 121 -25.57 -2.07 -17.54
N LEU A 122 -24.51 -2.09 -16.71
CA LEU A 122 -24.26 -1.03 -15.74
C LEU A 122 -23.53 0.20 -16.31
N GLY A 123 -23.09 0.11 -17.58
CA GLY A 123 -22.31 1.20 -18.15
C GLY A 123 -20.93 1.39 -17.47
N PRO A 124 -20.32 2.58 -17.59
CA PRO A 124 -19.07 2.88 -16.93
C PRO A 124 -19.29 3.04 -15.42
N ILE A 125 -18.47 2.34 -14.63
CA ILE A 125 -18.42 2.44 -13.16
C ILE A 125 -17.06 3.01 -12.81
N THR A 126 -17.05 4.06 -12.02
CA THR A 126 -15.85 4.71 -11.48
C THR A 126 -15.76 4.41 -9.99
N TRP A 127 -14.56 4.17 -9.53
CA TRP A 127 -14.24 3.93 -8.12
C TRP A 127 -13.22 4.94 -7.63
N SER A 128 -13.52 5.62 -6.55
CA SER A 128 -12.57 6.45 -5.81
C SER A 128 -12.17 5.75 -4.52
N ASP A 129 -10.91 5.89 -4.14
CA ASP A 129 -10.34 5.29 -2.93
C ASP A 129 -9.53 6.37 -2.19
N VAL A 130 -9.91 6.64 -0.96
CA VAL A 130 -9.11 7.41 0.00
C VAL A 130 -8.50 6.40 0.96
N THR A 131 -7.18 6.37 1.03
CA THR A 131 -6.45 5.45 1.90
C THR A 131 -5.74 6.23 2.99
N GLY A 132 -5.94 5.85 4.25
CA GLY A 132 -5.08 6.22 5.37
C GLY A 132 -4.19 5.03 5.74
N ASP A 133 -2.89 5.22 5.87
CA ASP A 133 -1.94 4.11 6.12
C ASP A 133 -0.88 4.44 7.17
N VAL A 134 -0.39 3.39 7.80
CA VAL A 134 0.76 3.39 8.71
C VAL A 134 1.77 2.39 8.17
N ASP A 135 2.95 2.85 7.81
CA ASP A 135 4.02 2.03 7.26
C ASP A 135 5.23 2.00 8.23
N LEU A 136 5.79 0.83 8.39
CA LEU A 136 7.11 0.62 9.01
C LEU A 136 8.11 0.38 7.88
N GLN A 137 9.14 1.21 7.82
CA GLN A 137 10.18 1.10 6.78
C GLN A 137 11.54 0.83 7.41
N TYR A 138 12.19 -0.23 6.95
CA TYR A 138 13.58 -0.51 7.24
C TYR A 138 14.47 0.27 6.28
N VAL A 139 15.29 1.15 6.81
CA VAL A 139 16.08 2.12 6.07
C VAL A 139 17.53 1.68 5.98
N LEU A 140 18.05 1.60 4.76
CA LEU A 140 19.42 1.21 4.43
C LEU A 140 20.16 2.40 3.82
N PRO A 141 20.99 3.12 4.61
CA PRO A 141 21.79 4.22 4.08
C PRO A 141 22.87 3.72 3.12
N GLN A 142 22.87 4.24 1.90
CA GLN A 142 23.89 3.97 0.87
C GLN A 142 24.86 5.16 0.75
N GLY A 143 25.39 5.63 1.86
CA GLY A 143 26.20 6.83 1.94
C GLY A 143 25.44 8.07 2.42
N ARG A 144 25.91 9.28 2.02
CA ARG A 144 25.33 10.55 2.53
C ARG A 144 24.11 11.01 1.76
N ALA A 145 24.02 10.70 0.48
CA ALA A 145 23.00 11.24 -0.41
C ALA A 145 21.87 10.25 -0.74
N VAL A 146 22.12 8.96 -0.65
CA VAL A 146 21.18 7.91 -1.08
C VAL A 146 20.76 7.06 0.11
N ILE A 147 19.48 6.81 0.22
CA ILE A 147 18.87 5.91 1.19
C ILE A 147 17.96 4.98 0.39
N THR A 148 18.10 3.68 0.60
CA THR A 148 17.12 2.70 0.13
C THR A 148 16.29 2.20 1.30
N TYR A 149 15.08 1.75 1.05
CA TYR A 149 14.22 1.24 2.09
C TYR A 149 13.29 0.14 1.60
N LEU A 150 12.88 -0.67 2.54
CA LEU A 150 11.88 -1.71 2.40
C LEU A 150 10.85 -1.51 3.50
N GLY A 151 9.57 -1.63 3.19
CA GLY A 151 8.52 -1.36 4.17
C GLY A 151 7.33 -2.32 4.07
N ILE A 152 6.66 -2.43 5.19
CA ILE A 152 5.36 -3.06 5.33
C ILE A 152 4.43 -2.12 6.09
N GLY A 153 3.14 -2.18 5.81
CA GLY A 153 2.18 -1.31 6.49
C GLY A 153 0.76 -1.83 6.44
N LEU A 154 -0.07 -1.17 7.21
CA LEU A 154 -1.51 -1.39 7.27
C LEU A 154 -2.22 -0.12 6.80
N GLY A 155 -3.28 -0.29 6.03
CA GLY A 155 -4.10 0.81 5.56
C GLY A 155 -5.59 0.57 5.75
N ALA A 156 -6.32 1.66 5.95
CA ALA A 156 -7.77 1.70 5.86
C ALA A 156 -8.16 2.40 4.55
N HIS A 157 -9.02 1.76 3.78
CA HIS A 157 -9.48 2.23 2.48
C HIS A 157 -10.94 2.62 2.58
N ILE A 158 -11.26 3.86 2.26
CA ILE A 158 -12.62 4.36 2.12
C ILE A 158 -12.92 4.45 0.62
N ARG A 159 -13.79 3.58 0.15
CA ARG A 159 -14.11 3.43 -1.26
C ARG A 159 -15.51 3.90 -1.56
N HIS A 160 -15.64 4.58 -2.69
CA HIS A 160 -16.92 5.08 -3.17
C HIS A 160 -17.09 4.75 -4.65
N GLY A 161 -18.17 4.03 -4.96
CA GLY A 161 -18.56 3.71 -6.34
C GLY A 161 -19.51 4.74 -6.90
N SER A 162 -19.35 5.08 -8.17
CA SER A 162 -20.26 5.99 -8.89
C SER A 162 -20.41 5.57 -10.35
N GLY A 163 -21.56 5.89 -10.95
CA GLY A 163 -21.82 5.63 -12.36
C GLY A 163 -23.24 5.99 -12.74
N PRO A 164 -23.52 6.34 -14.02
CA PRO A 164 -24.85 6.80 -14.44
C PRO A 164 -26.00 5.83 -14.13
N ALA A 165 -25.73 4.52 -14.21
CA ALA A 165 -26.73 3.48 -13.98
C ALA A 165 -26.82 2.99 -12.55
N ILE A 166 -25.90 3.42 -11.65
CA ILE A 166 -25.83 2.90 -10.27
C ILE A 166 -26.08 3.97 -9.22
N ASN A 167 -25.98 5.25 -9.56
CA ASN A 167 -26.17 6.34 -8.60
C ASN A 167 -27.58 6.31 -8.00
N GLY A 168 -27.65 6.37 -6.67
CA GLY A 168 -28.90 6.32 -5.92
C GLY A 168 -29.53 4.93 -5.85
N THR A 169 -28.82 3.87 -6.21
CA THR A 169 -29.28 2.48 -6.15
C THR A 169 -28.53 1.68 -5.08
N PHE A 170 -29.10 0.54 -4.68
CA PHE A 170 -28.43 -0.42 -3.79
C PHE A 170 -27.06 -0.89 -4.32
N VAL A 171 -26.84 -0.81 -5.63
CA VAL A 171 -25.56 -1.17 -6.26
C VAL A 171 -24.46 -0.19 -5.86
N GLN A 172 -24.79 1.10 -5.78
CA GLN A 172 -23.86 2.11 -5.28
C GLN A 172 -23.51 1.83 -3.82
N ASP A 173 -24.50 1.55 -2.99
CA ASP A 173 -24.27 1.26 -1.57
C ASP A 173 -23.41 0.00 -1.38
N ALA A 174 -23.58 -1.01 -2.23
CA ALA A 174 -22.74 -2.20 -2.21
C ALA A 174 -21.28 -1.96 -2.65
N LEU A 175 -21.03 -0.90 -3.41
CA LEU A 175 -19.69 -0.49 -3.82
C LEU A 175 -19.02 0.47 -2.84
N ASN A 176 -19.79 1.09 -1.95
CA ASN A 176 -19.28 1.90 -0.85
C ASN A 176 -18.79 0.96 0.25
N SER A 177 -17.53 1.05 0.59
CA SER A 177 -16.95 0.14 1.57
C SER A 177 -15.79 0.77 2.33
N ILE A 178 -15.64 0.35 3.57
CA ILE A 178 -14.44 0.59 4.35
C ILE A 178 -13.73 -0.75 4.51
N THR A 179 -12.50 -0.85 4.04
CA THR A 179 -11.74 -2.11 4.06
C THR A 179 -10.34 -1.88 4.62
N ALA A 180 -9.79 -2.90 5.27
CA ALA A 180 -8.39 -2.91 5.65
C ALA A 180 -7.54 -3.47 4.51
N GLY A 181 -6.29 -3.00 4.42
CA GLY A 181 -5.31 -3.47 3.47
C GLY A 181 -3.93 -3.65 4.09
N LEU A 182 -3.16 -4.56 3.52
CA LEU A 182 -1.75 -4.75 3.81
C LEU A 182 -0.92 -4.11 2.69
N ASN A 183 0.08 -3.32 3.06
CA ASN A 183 0.96 -2.63 2.13
C ASN A 183 2.36 -3.25 2.16
N GLY A 184 2.98 -3.36 0.98
CA GLY A 184 4.41 -3.63 0.85
C GLY A 184 5.05 -2.54 0.01
N THR A 185 6.20 -2.03 0.43
CA THR A 185 6.90 -0.94 -0.25
C THR A 185 8.38 -1.24 -0.42
N ILE A 186 8.94 -0.80 -1.53
CA ILE A 186 10.38 -0.74 -1.77
C ILE A 186 10.69 0.57 -2.48
N GLY A 187 11.74 1.26 -2.05
CA GLY A 187 12.06 2.54 -2.65
C GLY A 187 13.44 3.08 -2.33
N ALA A 188 13.70 4.25 -2.88
CA ALA A 188 14.91 4.99 -2.66
C ALA A 188 14.61 6.48 -2.47
N GLU A 189 15.43 7.13 -1.66
CA GLU A 189 15.48 8.57 -1.48
C GLU A 189 16.85 9.07 -1.90
N VAL A 190 16.86 10.14 -2.70
CA VAL A 190 18.08 10.78 -3.17
C VAL A 190 18.01 12.26 -2.84
N GLY A 191 19.03 12.80 -2.22
CA GLY A 191 19.12 14.22 -1.93
C GLY A 191 20.05 14.54 -0.78
N ALA A 192 20.33 15.83 -0.67
CA ALA A 192 21.14 16.38 0.41
C ALA A 192 20.33 17.39 1.21
N ASN A 193 20.68 17.56 2.49
CA ASN A 193 20.06 18.54 3.39
C ASN A 193 18.56 18.30 3.64
N ARG A 194 17.74 19.33 3.37
CA ARG A 194 16.29 19.34 3.71
C ARG A 194 15.41 18.73 2.63
N TRP A 195 15.86 18.71 1.38
CA TRP A 195 15.08 18.24 0.24
C TRP A 195 15.57 16.87 -0.24
N ARG A 196 14.66 15.95 -0.44
CA ARG A 196 14.92 14.63 -1.00
C ARG A 196 13.90 14.29 -2.06
N PHE A 197 14.36 13.66 -3.11
CA PHE A 197 13.51 13.03 -4.11
C PHE A 197 13.31 11.58 -3.73
N THR A 198 12.09 11.09 -3.89
CA THR A 198 11.73 9.70 -3.57
C THR A 198 11.24 9.00 -4.82
N LEU A 199 11.58 7.72 -4.94
CA LEU A 199 11.02 6.80 -5.92
C LEU A 199 10.63 5.53 -5.17
N GLU A 200 9.35 5.12 -5.29
CA GLU A 200 8.80 4.01 -4.54
C GLU A 200 7.90 3.14 -5.42
N ALA A 201 8.10 1.83 -5.35
CA ALA A 201 7.13 0.83 -5.78
C ALA A 201 6.34 0.35 -4.56
N ARG A 202 5.00 0.35 -4.68
CA ARG A 202 4.10 -0.05 -3.60
C ARG A 202 3.07 -1.04 -4.11
N GLY A 203 2.91 -2.14 -3.37
CA GLY A 203 1.84 -3.12 -3.55
C GLY A 203 0.84 -3.02 -2.39
N VAL A 204 -0.44 -3.12 -2.68
CA VAL A 204 -1.52 -3.13 -1.69
C VAL A 204 -2.39 -4.34 -1.90
N LEU A 205 -2.59 -5.10 -0.85
CA LEU A 205 -3.51 -6.24 -0.79
C LEU A 205 -4.67 -5.87 0.11
N SER A 206 -5.87 -5.74 -0.46
CA SER A 206 -7.07 -5.46 0.30
C SER A 206 -8.27 -6.24 -0.25
N SER A 207 -9.33 -6.32 0.53
CA SER A 207 -10.55 -7.01 0.09
C SER A 207 -11.10 -6.39 -1.20
N GLY A 208 -11.30 -7.21 -2.22
CA GLY A 208 -11.89 -6.82 -3.51
C GLY A 208 -10.93 -6.19 -4.52
N VAL A 209 -9.87 -5.50 -4.10
CA VAL A 209 -8.90 -4.86 -5.02
C VAL A 209 -7.49 -4.97 -4.50
N SER A 210 -6.61 -5.57 -5.31
CA SER A 210 -5.17 -5.48 -5.12
C SER A 210 -4.60 -4.48 -6.12
N THR A 211 -3.75 -3.58 -5.67
CA THR A 211 -3.15 -2.54 -6.51
C THR A 211 -1.64 -2.57 -6.44
N GLY A 212 -1.02 -2.14 -7.54
CA GLY A 212 0.40 -1.83 -7.61
C GLY A 212 0.57 -0.40 -8.10
N SER A 213 1.51 0.34 -7.53
CA SER A 213 1.83 1.69 -7.94
C SER A 213 3.34 1.92 -7.98
N LEU A 214 3.76 2.83 -8.87
CA LEU A 214 5.10 3.38 -8.89
C LEU A 214 4.95 4.88 -8.64
N ARG A 215 5.52 5.39 -7.54
CA ARG A 215 5.35 6.77 -7.12
C ARG A 215 6.68 7.48 -7.10
N SER A 216 6.70 8.70 -7.59
CA SER A 216 7.80 9.65 -7.39
C SER A 216 7.34 10.78 -6.50
N GLY A 217 8.24 11.34 -5.71
CA GLY A 217 7.85 12.37 -4.76
C GLY A 217 8.99 13.27 -4.32
N VAL A 218 8.61 14.29 -3.59
CA VAL A 218 9.53 15.21 -2.94
C VAL A 218 9.24 15.20 -1.44
N MET A 219 10.29 15.03 -0.67
CA MET A 219 10.26 15.05 0.79
C MET A 219 11.01 16.28 1.31
N TYR A 220 10.37 17.01 2.21
CA TYR A 220 11.00 18.09 2.95
C TYR A 220 11.20 17.69 4.40
N ARG A 221 12.46 17.74 4.87
CA ARG A 221 12.85 17.51 6.26
C ARG A 221 13.08 18.82 6.98
N TRP A 222 12.45 19.03 8.14
CA TRP A 222 12.69 20.23 8.93
C TRP A 222 13.94 20.12 9.81
N ALA A 223 14.54 21.28 10.10
CA ALA A 223 15.76 21.38 10.88
C ALA A 223 15.50 21.02 12.35
N GLY A 224 15.79 19.86 12.75
CA GLY A 224 15.57 19.32 14.12
C GLY A 224 15.61 17.81 14.11
N SER A 225 15.32 17.22 12.97
CA SER A 225 15.52 15.82 12.66
C SER A 225 17.00 15.57 12.31
N ARG A 226 17.91 15.88 13.24
CA ARG A 226 19.27 15.36 13.12
C ARG A 226 19.17 13.85 13.18
N ASP A 227 19.61 13.20 12.10
CA ASP A 227 20.02 11.80 12.12
C ASP A 227 20.96 11.58 13.30
N LYS A 228 20.42 11.33 14.47
CA LYS A 228 21.17 10.66 15.52
C LYS A 228 21.26 9.22 15.05
N ARG A 229 22.22 8.99 14.14
CA ARG A 229 22.62 7.63 13.78
C ARG A 229 22.95 6.93 15.07
N PRO A 230 22.29 5.85 15.45
CA PRO A 230 22.73 5.02 16.55
C PRO A 230 24.10 4.49 16.15
N GLY A 231 25.16 4.88 16.85
CA GLY A 231 26.49 4.32 16.66
C GLY A 231 27.63 5.27 16.32
N THR A 232 27.44 6.59 16.31
CA THR A 232 28.60 7.50 16.31
C THR A 232 28.97 7.80 17.78
N PRO A 233 30.06 7.25 18.33
CA PRO A 233 30.54 7.67 19.63
C PRO A 233 30.93 9.15 19.57
N LYS A 234 30.67 9.87 20.65
CA LYS A 234 31.10 11.26 20.88
C LYS A 234 32.60 11.36 20.96
#